data_bc957aca8e2b90407278bc3bf093ece5
#
_entry.id   bc957aca8e2b90407278bc3bf093ece5
#
_cell.length_a   1.000
_cell.length_b   1.000
_cell.length_c   1.000
_cell.angle_alpha   90.00
_cell.angle_beta   90.00
_cell.angle_gamma   90.00
#
_symmetry.space_group_name_H-M   'P 1'
#
loop_
_entity.id
_entity.type
_entity.pdbx_description
1 polymer ?
#
loop_
_entity_poly.entity_id
_entity_poly.type
_entity_poly.pdbx_seq_one_letter_code
_entity_poly.pdbx_strand_id
1 'polypeptide(L)'
;EYRRQRQMCIRDSLNAMAVLNPNIHHTAVDGGTHTDEVEAKGIASVPAIYLDGEDWGSGRMDMAEILERLDADAAQGAKEDLSQRDPYDVLVVGAGPAGAAAAVYAARKGIRTAMVGSRIGGQVLDTEAIDNLISVPHTTGPRLADALRSHVNDYNIDVIERQTASAIETTGGMTTVHLTDGDLRARSVIVATGARWRNLGVPGEKEYRTKGVTYCPHCDGPLFTGKKVAVVGGGNSGIEAAIDLAGVVDHVTVVEFLDALKADDVLLRTLNSLPNVDVITSARTTQILGDGSKVTGLEYEDRTSGDVKTIELAGVFVQIGLLPNTEWLEGALERNQRGEIVIDERGTTSAPGVFAAGDCTTQPYKQIIISMGAGATAALGAFDHLIRQNPTQN
;
A
#
# COMPACT_ATOMS: atom_id res chain seq x y z
N GLU A 1 15.51 0.81 36.48
CA GLU A 1 15.34 -0.22 35.44
C GLU A 1 14.58 0.30 34.21
N TYR A 2 13.48 1.03 34.38
CA TYR A 2 12.66 1.62 33.31
C TYR A 2 13.40 2.72 32.48
N ARG A 3 14.33 3.46 33.08
CA ARG A 3 15.16 4.46 32.36
C ARG A 3 16.25 3.82 31.52
N ARG A 4 16.84 2.68 31.94
CA ARG A 4 17.86 1.95 31.16
C ARG A 4 17.26 1.29 29.92
N GLN A 5 16.05 0.74 29.97
CA GLN A 5 15.37 0.18 28.80
C GLN A 5 15.05 1.22 27.73
N ARG A 6 14.75 2.49 28.10
CA ARG A 6 14.45 3.56 27.13
C ARG A 6 15.65 4.03 26.30
N GLN A 7 16.86 3.97 26.87
CA GLN A 7 18.09 4.32 26.14
C GLN A 7 18.59 3.19 25.22
N MET A 8 18.23 1.94 25.51
CA MET A 8 18.67 0.78 24.74
C MET A 8 18.11 0.77 23.29
N CYS A 9 16.86 1.19 23.06
CA CYS A 9 16.23 1.09 21.75
C CYS A 9 16.96 1.91 20.65
N ILE A 10 17.26 3.18 20.90
CA ILE A 10 17.94 4.03 19.90
C ILE A 10 19.36 3.56 19.67
N ARG A 11 20.12 3.31 20.75
CA ARG A 11 21.48 2.79 20.66
C ARG A 11 21.55 1.48 19.87
N ASP A 12 20.61 0.57 20.11
CA ASP A 12 20.59 -0.73 19.46
C ASP A 12 20.20 -0.59 17.99
N SER A 13 19.29 0.35 17.66
CA SER A 13 18.96 0.70 16.26
C SER A 13 20.17 1.27 15.52
N LEU A 14 20.85 2.25 16.09
CA LEU A 14 22.02 2.89 15.47
C LEU A 14 23.22 1.92 15.37
N ASN A 15 23.41 1.06 16.37
CA ASN A 15 24.42 0.00 16.29
C ASN A 15 24.14 -0.98 15.15
N ALA A 16 22.87 -1.40 15.00
CA ALA A 16 22.49 -2.28 13.91
C ALA A 16 22.72 -1.65 12.53
N MET A 17 22.42 -0.36 12.38
CA MET A 17 22.70 0.39 11.14
C MET A 17 24.20 0.46 10.85
N ALA A 18 25.03 0.76 11.85
CA ALA A 18 26.49 0.83 11.69
C ALA A 18 27.11 -0.55 11.35
N VAL A 19 26.54 -1.64 11.85
CA VAL A 19 26.97 -3.00 11.48
C VAL A 19 26.62 -3.35 10.04
N LEU A 20 25.46 -2.89 9.55
CA LEU A 20 24.96 -3.19 8.21
C LEU A 20 25.55 -2.27 7.12
N ASN A 21 26.01 -1.08 7.47
CA ASN A 21 26.54 -0.10 6.53
C ASN A 21 27.86 0.48 7.03
N PRO A 22 29.01 0.17 6.38
CA PRO A 22 30.36 0.64 6.79
C PRO A 22 30.55 2.17 6.70
N ASN A 23 29.65 2.89 6.05
CA ASN A 23 29.67 4.35 5.98
C ASN A 23 28.95 5.02 7.17
N ILE A 24 28.30 4.24 8.04
CA ILE A 24 27.64 4.74 9.24
C ILE A 24 28.53 4.51 10.46
N HIS A 25 28.94 5.58 11.12
CA HIS A 25 29.68 5.53 12.37
C HIS A 25 28.77 5.98 13.51
N HIS A 26 28.63 5.16 14.55
CA HIS A 26 27.82 5.48 15.72
C HIS A 26 28.69 5.54 16.97
N THR A 27 28.58 6.64 17.72
CA THR A 27 29.20 6.82 19.02
C THR A 27 28.13 7.10 20.07
N ALA A 28 28.05 6.28 21.10
CA ALA A 28 27.17 6.51 22.24
C ALA A 28 27.97 7.12 23.39
N VAL A 29 27.54 8.28 23.88
CA VAL A 29 28.17 9.01 24.97
C VAL A 29 27.28 8.95 26.20
N ASP A 30 27.83 8.54 27.34
CA ASP A 30 27.12 8.60 28.63
C ASP A 30 27.25 10.01 29.21
N GLY A 31 26.14 10.75 29.18
CA GLY A 31 26.10 12.12 29.68
C GLY A 31 26.35 12.27 31.19
N GLY A 32 26.21 11.22 31.99
CA GLY A 32 26.58 11.20 33.37
C GLY A 32 28.09 11.14 33.63
N THR A 33 28.83 10.61 32.66
CA THR A 33 30.30 10.50 32.69
C THR A 33 30.99 11.67 31.95
N HIS A 34 30.30 12.23 30.92
CA HIS A 34 30.82 13.30 30.07
C HIS A 34 30.02 14.61 30.27
N THR A 35 30.00 15.11 31.49
CA THR A 35 29.23 16.30 31.88
C THR A 35 29.66 17.57 31.15
N ASP A 36 30.95 17.71 30.86
CA ASP A 36 31.50 18.86 30.16
C ASP A 36 30.98 18.96 28.72
N GLU A 37 30.79 17.83 28.05
CA GLU A 37 30.21 17.78 26.71
C GLU A 37 28.71 18.07 26.71
N VAL A 38 27.99 17.60 27.75
CA VAL A 38 26.57 17.88 27.95
C VAL A 38 26.32 19.38 28.17
N GLU A 39 27.16 20.03 28.98
CA GLU A 39 27.10 21.46 29.21
C GLU A 39 27.46 22.28 27.98
N ALA A 40 28.55 21.90 27.29
CA ALA A 40 29.01 22.57 26.07
C ALA A 40 28.00 22.55 24.94
N LYS A 41 27.22 21.48 24.84
CA LYS A 41 26.16 21.31 23.83
C LYS A 41 24.76 21.75 24.33
N GLY A 42 24.63 22.20 25.54
CA GLY A 42 23.36 22.67 26.14
C GLY A 42 22.28 21.60 26.20
N ILE A 43 22.65 20.32 26.39
CA ILE A 43 21.72 19.18 26.36
C ILE A 43 20.85 19.21 27.61
N ALA A 44 19.56 19.53 27.43
CA ALA A 44 18.59 19.63 28.53
C ALA A 44 17.79 18.30 28.71
N SER A 45 17.81 17.38 27.76
CA SER A 45 17.09 16.12 27.84
C SER A 45 17.84 14.98 27.11
N VAL A 46 17.65 13.75 27.59
CA VAL A 46 18.27 12.55 27.01
C VAL A 46 17.21 11.52 26.61
N PRO A 47 17.43 10.77 25.54
CA PRO A 47 18.58 10.82 24.63
C PRO A 47 18.54 12.05 23.71
N ALA A 48 19.69 12.65 23.46
CA ALA A 48 19.92 13.64 22.41
C ALA A 48 20.73 12.98 21.28
N ILE A 49 20.35 13.24 20.03
CA ILE A 49 20.95 12.63 18.85
C ILE A 49 21.56 13.75 17.99
N TYR A 50 22.81 13.58 17.64
CA TYR A 50 23.55 14.47 16.75
C TYR A 50 23.89 13.71 15.46
N LEU A 51 23.69 14.34 14.31
CA LEU A 51 24.09 13.83 12.99
C LEU A 51 25.18 14.78 12.46
N ASP A 52 26.34 14.23 12.17
CA ASP A 52 27.51 14.99 11.70
C ASP A 52 27.88 16.21 12.56
N GLY A 53 27.59 16.10 13.86
CA GLY A 53 27.88 17.13 14.85
C GLY A 53 26.78 18.14 15.12
N GLU A 54 25.73 18.16 14.31
CA GLU A 54 24.57 19.04 14.45
C GLU A 54 23.44 18.37 15.27
N ASP A 55 22.68 19.16 16.06
CA ASP A 55 21.51 18.66 16.80
C ASP A 55 20.47 18.16 15.81
N TRP A 56 20.25 16.85 15.81
CA TRP A 56 19.33 16.19 14.88
C TRP A 56 18.00 15.80 15.54
N GLY A 57 17.98 15.63 16.85
CA GLY A 57 16.76 15.34 17.57
C GLY A 57 16.95 14.83 18.98
N SER A 58 15.85 14.73 19.70
CA SER A 58 15.81 14.26 21.07
C SER A 58 14.58 13.39 21.35
N GLY A 59 14.65 12.57 22.39
CA GLY A 59 13.57 11.68 22.78
C GLY A 59 13.68 10.28 22.17
N ARG A 60 12.62 9.48 22.34
CA ARG A 60 12.59 8.09 21.87
C ARG A 60 12.31 8.08 20.36
N MET A 61 13.16 7.42 19.61
CA MET A 61 12.95 7.10 18.20
C MET A 61 13.20 5.60 17.99
N ASP A 62 12.39 4.98 17.16
CA ASP A 62 12.65 3.62 16.69
C ASP A 62 13.44 3.64 15.36
N MET A 63 13.83 2.46 14.89
CA MET A 63 14.59 2.31 13.64
C MET A 63 13.87 2.93 12.45
N ALA A 64 12.55 2.77 12.35
CA ALA A 64 11.75 3.26 11.24
C ALA A 64 11.69 4.79 11.25
N GLU A 65 11.50 5.40 12.41
CA GLU A 65 11.52 6.87 12.59
C GLU A 65 12.88 7.47 12.26
N ILE A 66 13.98 6.80 12.65
CA ILE A 66 15.34 7.25 12.32
C ILE A 66 15.56 7.20 10.80
N LEU A 67 15.19 6.09 10.15
CA LEU A 67 15.31 5.95 8.71
C LEU A 67 14.45 6.94 7.94
N GLU A 68 13.21 7.16 8.37
CA GLU A 68 12.30 8.13 7.75
C GLU A 68 12.86 9.56 7.84
N ARG A 69 13.45 9.95 8.98
CA ARG A 69 14.10 11.25 9.14
C ARG A 69 15.36 11.41 8.31
N LEU A 70 16.24 10.41 8.30
CA LEU A 70 17.43 10.42 7.44
C LEU A 70 17.06 10.52 5.97
N ASP A 71 16.01 9.84 5.57
CA ASP A 71 15.45 9.89 4.23
C ASP A 71 14.84 11.26 3.88
N ALA A 72 14.16 11.92 4.84
CA ALA A 72 13.64 13.26 4.64
C ALA A 72 14.74 14.31 4.50
N ASP A 73 15.80 14.20 5.30
CA ASP A 73 16.97 15.10 5.23
C ASP A 73 17.76 14.89 3.93
N ALA A 74 17.94 13.63 3.48
CA ALA A 74 18.55 13.30 2.20
C ALA A 74 17.72 13.80 0.99
N ALA A 75 16.39 13.80 1.11
CA ALA A 75 15.51 14.30 0.06
C ALA A 75 15.53 15.84 -0.08
N GLN A 76 15.94 16.58 0.96
CA GLN A 76 16.13 18.03 0.88
C GLN A 76 17.46 18.42 0.22
N GLY A 77 18.44 17.50 0.16
CA GLY A 77 19.81 17.80 -0.29
C GLY A 77 20.03 17.80 -1.81
N ALA A 78 19.19 17.20 -2.62
CA ALA A 78 19.33 17.16 -4.09
C ALA A 78 18.00 16.88 -4.77
N LYS A 79 17.16 17.88 -4.95
CA LYS A 79 16.01 17.78 -5.87
C LYS A 79 16.55 17.81 -7.30
N GLU A 80 16.64 16.64 -7.93
CA GLU A 80 16.82 16.54 -9.37
C GLU A 80 15.55 17.05 -10.04
N ASP A 81 15.68 18.07 -10.91
CA ASP A 81 14.56 18.50 -11.76
C ASP A 81 14.29 17.43 -12.81
N LEU A 82 13.27 16.62 -12.57
CA LEU A 82 12.87 15.53 -13.45
C LEU A 82 12.51 16.03 -14.87
N SER A 83 12.13 17.29 -15.02
CA SER A 83 11.75 17.90 -16.30
C SER A 83 12.91 18.00 -17.29
N GLN A 84 14.14 17.88 -16.83
CA GLN A 84 15.35 17.88 -17.68
C GLN A 84 15.65 16.53 -18.34
N ARG A 85 14.95 15.48 -17.95
CA ARG A 85 15.17 14.15 -18.53
C ARG A 85 14.59 14.06 -19.94
N ASP A 86 15.29 13.37 -20.81
CA ASP A 86 14.79 13.05 -22.14
C ASP A 86 13.53 12.19 -22.05
N PRO A 87 12.57 12.33 -23.00
CA PRO A 87 11.34 11.55 -22.99
C PRO A 87 11.59 10.05 -23.03
N TYR A 88 10.78 9.31 -22.29
CA TYR A 88 10.79 7.84 -22.32
C TYR A 88 9.89 7.29 -23.45
N ASP A 89 10.15 6.07 -23.87
CA ASP A 89 9.18 5.38 -24.73
C ASP A 89 7.98 4.91 -23.91
N VAL A 90 8.25 4.34 -22.72
CA VAL A 90 7.22 3.93 -21.76
C VAL A 90 7.53 4.47 -20.37
N LEU A 91 6.55 5.15 -19.77
CA LEU A 91 6.56 5.57 -18.37
C LEU A 91 5.50 4.78 -17.60
N VAL A 92 5.93 4.02 -16.60
CA VAL A 92 5.04 3.29 -15.69
C VAL A 92 4.83 4.12 -14.44
N VAL A 93 3.58 4.49 -14.14
CA VAL A 93 3.18 5.26 -12.96
C VAL A 93 2.58 4.33 -11.92
N GLY A 94 3.35 4.01 -10.91
CA GLY A 94 3.03 3.04 -9.86
C GLY A 94 4.07 1.92 -9.80
N ALA A 95 4.61 1.66 -8.61
CA ALA A 95 5.69 0.70 -8.38
C ALA A 95 5.26 -0.54 -7.56
N GLY A 96 3.97 -0.87 -7.61
CA GLY A 96 3.40 -2.12 -7.09
C GLY A 96 3.59 -3.30 -8.05
N PRO A 97 2.98 -4.47 -7.78
CA PRO A 97 3.11 -5.67 -8.61
C PRO A 97 2.75 -5.47 -10.09
N ALA A 98 1.69 -4.69 -10.37
CA ALA A 98 1.29 -4.37 -11.75
C ALA A 98 2.36 -3.51 -12.45
N GLY A 99 2.86 -2.47 -11.77
CA GLY A 99 3.87 -1.58 -12.33
C GLY A 99 5.21 -2.28 -12.54
N ALA A 100 5.68 -3.07 -11.59
CA ALA A 100 6.90 -3.86 -11.72
C ALA A 100 6.82 -4.83 -12.91
N ALA A 101 5.70 -5.56 -13.05
CA ALA A 101 5.48 -6.44 -14.19
C ALA A 101 5.46 -5.65 -15.52
N ALA A 102 4.76 -4.51 -15.57
CA ALA A 102 4.71 -3.66 -16.76
C ALA A 102 6.11 -3.16 -17.15
N ALA A 103 6.89 -2.65 -16.19
CA ALA A 103 8.23 -2.13 -16.44
C ALA A 103 9.19 -3.20 -16.97
N VAL A 104 9.19 -4.40 -16.34
CA VAL A 104 10.02 -5.53 -16.80
C VAL A 104 9.62 -5.97 -18.21
N TYR A 105 8.31 -6.09 -18.50
CA TYR A 105 7.85 -6.49 -19.83
C TYR A 105 8.18 -5.47 -20.92
N ALA A 106 8.11 -4.18 -20.63
CA ALA A 106 8.52 -3.11 -21.54
C ALA A 106 10.04 -3.13 -21.77
N ALA A 107 10.84 -3.16 -20.71
CA ALA A 107 12.30 -3.17 -20.79
C ALA A 107 12.84 -4.39 -21.56
N ARG A 108 12.23 -5.58 -21.42
CA ARG A 108 12.57 -6.79 -22.19
C ARG A 108 12.34 -6.67 -23.70
N LYS A 109 11.58 -5.68 -24.15
CA LYS A 109 11.41 -5.34 -25.58
C LYS A 109 12.47 -4.36 -26.08
N GLY A 110 13.45 -3.97 -25.24
CA GLY A 110 14.45 -2.97 -25.58
C GLY A 110 13.91 -1.53 -25.59
N ILE A 111 12.77 -1.29 -24.95
CA ILE A 111 12.12 0.03 -24.88
C ILE A 111 12.73 0.82 -23.74
N ARG A 112 13.03 2.09 -23.96
CA ARG A 112 13.49 3.01 -22.91
C ARG A 112 12.35 3.23 -21.91
N THR A 113 12.50 2.65 -20.73
CA THR A 113 11.45 2.53 -19.73
C THR A 113 11.82 3.22 -18.43
N ALA A 114 10.91 4.00 -17.86
CA ALA A 114 10.97 4.43 -16.47
C ALA A 114 9.79 3.88 -15.67
N MET A 115 10.03 3.70 -14.37
CA MET A 115 9.00 3.37 -13.38
C MET A 115 9.05 4.37 -12.25
N VAL A 116 7.92 5.01 -11.96
CA VAL A 116 7.82 6.04 -10.93
C VAL A 116 6.77 5.67 -9.89
N GLY A 117 7.05 5.93 -8.62
CA GLY A 117 6.10 5.70 -7.54
C GLY A 117 6.60 6.16 -6.18
N SER A 118 5.71 6.17 -5.19
CA SER A 118 6.06 6.59 -3.82
C SER A 118 6.97 5.57 -3.12
N ARG A 119 6.73 4.28 -3.34
CA ARG A 119 7.51 3.16 -2.78
C ARG A 119 7.41 1.92 -3.67
N ILE A 120 8.49 1.18 -3.85
CA ILE A 120 8.47 -0.09 -4.58
C ILE A 120 7.77 -1.16 -3.74
N GLY A 121 6.93 -1.97 -4.39
CA GLY A 121 6.05 -2.96 -3.75
C GLY A 121 4.64 -2.42 -3.52
N GLY A 122 4.47 -1.10 -3.37
CA GLY A 122 3.14 -0.48 -3.17
C GLY A 122 2.43 -1.07 -1.96
N GLN A 123 1.14 -1.39 -2.09
CA GLN A 123 0.30 -1.91 -1.01
C GLN A 123 0.73 -3.31 -0.51
N VAL A 124 1.50 -4.07 -1.30
CA VAL A 124 2.03 -5.38 -0.87
C VAL A 124 2.87 -5.26 0.39
N LEU A 125 3.60 -4.16 0.57
CA LEU A 125 4.39 -3.90 1.78
C LEU A 125 3.58 -3.94 3.08
N ASP A 126 2.28 -3.70 3.00
CA ASP A 126 1.36 -3.67 4.14
C ASP A 126 0.73 -5.06 4.41
N THR A 127 1.17 -6.12 3.71
CA THR A 127 0.67 -7.50 3.82
C THR A 127 1.66 -8.36 4.60
N GLU A 128 1.22 -9.03 5.66
CA GLU A 128 2.10 -9.84 6.50
C GLU A 128 2.39 -11.20 5.89
N ALA A 129 1.38 -11.90 5.40
CA ALA A 129 1.50 -13.23 4.80
C ALA A 129 0.88 -13.26 3.40
N ILE A 130 1.57 -13.90 2.47
CA ILE A 130 1.14 -14.10 1.08
C ILE A 130 1.34 -15.58 0.74
N ASP A 131 0.24 -16.33 0.66
CA ASP A 131 0.23 -17.77 0.44
C ASP A 131 -0.46 -18.17 -0.87
N ASN A 132 -1.06 -17.19 -1.57
CA ASN A 132 -1.83 -17.40 -2.80
C ASN A 132 -1.13 -16.93 -4.08
N LEU A 133 0.16 -16.62 -4.03
CA LEU A 133 0.96 -16.30 -5.20
C LEU A 133 1.58 -17.57 -5.78
N ILE A 134 1.10 -17.98 -6.97
CA ILE A 134 1.57 -19.21 -7.64
C ILE A 134 3.09 -19.20 -7.80
N SER A 135 3.75 -20.31 -7.52
CA SER A 135 5.20 -20.55 -7.45
C SER A 135 5.92 -19.93 -6.24
N VAL A 136 5.22 -19.19 -5.39
CA VAL A 136 5.74 -18.66 -4.12
C VAL A 136 4.84 -19.16 -2.98
N PRO A 137 5.13 -20.37 -2.42
CA PRO A 137 4.20 -21.05 -1.51
C PRO A 137 3.95 -20.27 -0.22
N HIS A 138 4.93 -19.50 0.25
CA HIS A 138 4.82 -18.68 1.43
C HIS A 138 5.83 -17.53 1.38
N THR A 139 5.37 -16.29 1.55
CA THR A 139 6.22 -15.11 1.65
C THR A 139 5.54 -14.01 2.47
N THR A 140 6.29 -12.93 2.75
CA THR A 140 5.74 -11.72 3.35
C THR A 140 5.71 -10.60 2.32
N GLY A 141 4.88 -9.58 2.54
CA GLY A 141 4.83 -8.42 1.66
C GLY A 141 6.18 -7.74 1.46
N PRO A 142 6.95 -7.42 2.52
CA PRO A 142 8.29 -6.87 2.38
C PRO A 142 9.23 -7.75 1.55
N ARG A 143 9.24 -9.07 1.76
CA ARG A 143 10.07 -9.99 0.95
C ARG A 143 9.67 -10.02 -0.52
N LEU A 144 8.37 -9.98 -0.80
CA LEU A 144 7.89 -9.90 -2.18
C LEU A 144 8.28 -8.56 -2.81
N ALA A 145 8.18 -7.46 -2.08
CA ALA A 145 8.60 -6.14 -2.54
C ALA A 145 10.10 -6.09 -2.87
N ASP A 146 10.94 -6.71 -2.03
CA ASP A 146 12.38 -6.83 -2.27
C ASP A 146 12.67 -7.68 -3.52
N ALA A 147 11.93 -8.78 -3.72
CA ALA A 147 12.06 -9.62 -4.92
C ALA A 147 11.63 -8.87 -6.19
N LEU A 148 10.56 -8.06 -6.13
CA LEU A 148 10.13 -7.20 -7.24
C LEU A 148 11.18 -6.13 -7.55
N ARG A 149 11.75 -5.48 -6.52
CA ARG A 149 12.83 -4.49 -6.66
C ARG A 149 14.04 -5.12 -7.32
N SER A 150 14.50 -6.28 -6.83
CA SER A 150 15.64 -6.99 -7.41
C SER A 150 15.39 -7.30 -8.88
N HIS A 151 14.22 -7.84 -9.22
CA HIS A 151 13.89 -8.20 -10.60
C HIS A 151 13.80 -6.97 -11.55
N VAL A 152 13.28 -5.85 -11.07
CA VAL A 152 13.26 -4.59 -11.83
C VAL A 152 14.69 -4.08 -12.06
N ASN A 153 15.57 -4.18 -11.06
CA ASN A 153 16.97 -3.74 -11.16
C ASN A 153 17.83 -4.62 -12.07
N ASP A 154 17.41 -5.84 -12.40
CA ASP A 154 18.09 -6.69 -13.39
C ASP A 154 17.95 -6.15 -14.82
N TYR A 155 17.09 -5.16 -15.05
CA TYR A 155 16.88 -4.52 -16.34
C TYR A 155 17.26 -3.04 -16.30
N ASN A 156 17.55 -2.48 -17.49
CA ASN A 156 17.84 -1.05 -17.64
C ASN A 156 16.52 -0.23 -17.55
N ILE A 157 15.98 -0.10 -16.34
CA ILE A 157 14.77 0.64 -16.02
C ILE A 157 15.17 1.80 -15.10
N ASP A 158 14.82 3.03 -15.48
CA ASP A 158 14.98 4.20 -14.61
C ASP A 158 13.91 4.13 -13.50
N VAL A 159 14.33 3.77 -12.29
CA VAL A 159 13.44 3.69 -11.12
C VAL A 159 13.50 5.01 -10.35
N ILE A 160 12.35 5.70 -10.27
CA ILE A 160 12.24 7.02 -9.66
C ILE A 160 11.26 6.90 -8.49
N GLU A 161 11.82 6.84 -7.29
CA GLU A 161 11.05 6.66 -6.05
C GLU A 161 10.61 8.00 -5.44
N ARG A 162 9.74 7.96 -4.43
CA ARG A 162 9.21 9.10 -3.67
C ARG A 162 8.48 10.13 -4.52
N GLN A 163 7.93 9.70 -5.63
CA GLN A 163 7.14 10.55 -6.51
C GLN A 163 5.66 10.20 -6.43
N THR A 164 4.83 11.22 -6.44
CA THR A 164 3.38 11.10 -6.55
C THR A 164 2.92 11.87 -7.77
N ALA A 165 2.14 11.23 -8.62
CA ALA A 165 1.55 11.87 -9.78
C ALA A 165 0.34 12.73 -9.38
N SER A 166 0.24 13.92 -9.94
CA SER A 166 -0.81 14.90 -9.67
C SER A 166 -1.69 15.22 -10.87
N ALA A 167 -1.19 14.99 -12.09
CA ALA A 167 -1.97 15.17 -13.33
C ALA A 167 -1.28 14.43 -14.50
N ILE A 168 -2.04 14.27 -15.59
CA ILE A 168 -1.56 13.72 -16.87
C ILE A 168 -2.14 14.53 -18.02
N GLU A 169 -1.32 14.84 -19.02
CA GLU A 169 -1.72 15.57 -20.22
C GLU A 169 -1.15 14.91 -21.47
N THR A 170 -1.97 14.69 -22.49
CA THR A 170 -1.52 14.10 -23.75
C THR A 170 -1.67 15.15 -24.87
N THR A 171 -0.55 15.48 -25.52
CA THR A 171 -0.51 16.44 -26.62
C THR A 171 0.47 15.97 -27.70
N GLY A 172 0.03 15.94 -28.95
CA GLY A 172 0.90 15.63 -30.10
C GLY A 172 1.51 14.23 -30.08
N GLY A 173 0.85 13.24 -29.46
CA GLY A 173 1.37 11.87 -29.33
C GLY A 173 2.40 11.68 -28.21
N MET A 174 2.62 12.71 -27.38
CA MET A 174 3.45 12.68 -26.18
C MET A 174 2.59 12.90 -24.96
N THR A 175 2.81 12.14 -23.91
CA THR A 175 2.11 12.26 -22.64
C THR A 175 3.07 12.81 -21.58
N THR A 176 2.64 13.87 -20.90
CA THR A 176 3.32 14.46 -19.74
C THR A 176 2.63 14.00 -18.47
N VAL A 177 3.40 13.51 -17.51
CA VAL A 177 2.94 13.18 -16.16
C VAL A 177 3.58 14.15 -15.19
N HIS A 178 2.73 14.91 -14.48
CA HIS A 178 3.18 15.85 -13.45
C HIS A 178 3.40 15.12 -12.14
N LEU A 179 4.60 15.25 -11.60
CA LEU A 179 5.05 14.57 -10.37
C LEU A 179 5.44 15.59 -9.29
N THR A 180 5.76 15.09 -8.11
CA THR A 180 6.15 15.93 -6.97
C THR A 180 7.37 16.82 -7.26
N ASP A 181 8.39 16.30 -7.94
CA ASP A 181 9.67 17.00 -8.17
C ASP A 181 9.91 17.33 -9.66
N GLY A 182 8.85 17.51 -10.46
CA GLY A 182 8.91 17.89 -11.85
C GLY A 182 8.11 17.00 -12.78
N ASP A 183 8.27 17.18 -14.08
CA ASP A 183 7.47 16.52 -15.10
C ASP A 183 8.26 15.44 -15.83
N LEU A 184 7.63 14.30 -16.11
CA LEU A 184 8.17 13.29 -17.01
C LEU A 184 7.33 13.17 -18.26
N ARG A 185 8.00 13.02 -19.40
CA ARG A 185 7.36 12.87 -20.71
C ARG A 185 7.59 11.47 -21.27
N ALA A 186 6.57 10.88 -21.88
CA ALA A 186 6.67 9.58 -22.52
C ALA A 186 5.77 9.47 -23.74
N ARG A 187 6.15 8.61 -24.70
CA ARG A 187 5.34 8.26 -25.87
C ARG A 187 4.16 7.37 -25.49
N SER A 188 4.29 6.59 -24.44
CA SER A 188 3.21 5.80 -23.85
C SER A 188 3.32 5.79 -22.34
N VAL A 189 2.18 5.81 -21.65
CA VAL A 189 2.10 5.76 -20.19
C VAL A 189 1.29 4.56 -19.74
N ILE A 190 1.75 3.87 -18.69
CA ILE A 190 0.99 2.79 -18.06
C ILE A 190 0.69 3.21 -16.63
N VAL A 191 -0.60 3.44 -16.33
CA VAL A 191 -1.06 3.77 -14.99
C VAL A 191 -1.26 2.49 -14.18
N ALA A 192 -0.48 2.33 -13.11
CA ALA A 192 -0.48 1.17 -12.22
C ALA A 192 -0.47 1.60 -10.74
N THR A 193 -1.17 2.68 -10.42
CA THR A 193 -1.18 3.33 -9.10
C THR A 193 -1.90 2.55 -8.01
N GLY A 194 -2.57 1.45 -8.38
CA GLY A 194 -3.25 0.56 -7.46
C GLY A 194 -4.43 1.21 -6.75
N ALA A 195 -4.76 0.68 -5.59
CA ALA A 195 -5.87 1.14 -4.78
C ALA A 195 -5.48 1.10 -3.30
N ARG A 196 -6.26 1.74 -2.44
CA ARG A 196 -6.11 1.71 -0.99
C ARG A 196 -7.42 1.32 -0.32
N TRP A 197 -7.29 0.60 0.78
CA TRP A 197 -8.45 0.26 1.59
C TRP A 197 -9.00 1.51 2.30
N ARG A 198 -10.32 1.60 2.36
CA ARG A 198 -10.97 2.58 3.22
C ARG A 198 -10.86 2.10 4.66
N ASN A 199 -10.33 2.94 5.53
CA ASN A 199 -10.22 2.66 6.96
C ASN A 199 -11.52 3.01 7.67
N LEU A 200 -11.81 2.32 8.78
CA LEU A 200 -12.90 2.67 9.71
C LEU A 200 -12.61 3.98 10.45
N GLY A 201 -11.34 4.22 10.73
CA GLY A 201 -10.89 5.40 11.49
C GLY A 201 -11.18 5.32 12.98
N VAL A 202 -11.28 4.10 13.53
CA VAL A 202 -11.60 3.87 14.94
C VAL A 202 -10.37 3.47 15.75
N PRO A 203 -10.35 3.72 17.09
CA PRO A 203 -9.29 3.20 17.96
C PRO A 203 -9.10 1.70 17.81
N GLY A 204 -7.85 1.24 17.86
CA GLY A 204 -7.47 -0.16 17.69
C GLY A 204 -7.30 -0.61 16.23
N GLU A 205 -7.91 0.05 15.25
CA GLU A 205 -7.77 -0.37 13.84
C GLU A 205 -6.30 -0.37 13.37
N LYS A 206 -5.60 0.73 13.60
CA LYS A 206 -4.19 0.86 13.22
C LYS A 206 -3.27 -0.01 14.08
N GLU A 207 -3.55 -0.11 15.38
CA GLU A 207 -2.75 -0.86 16.35
C GLU A 207 -2.74 -2.37 16.06
N TYR A 208 -3.92 -2.90 15.70
CA TYR A 208 -4.11 -4.33 15.44
C TYR A 208 -4.11 -4.70 13.96
N ARG A 209 -3.70 -3.79 13.08
CA ARG A 209 -3.45 -4.11 11.67
C ARG A 209 -2.42 -5.22 11.59
N THR A 210 -2.67 -6.27 10.80
CA THR A 210 -1.90 -7.52 10.72
C THR A 210 -1.90 -8.39 12.00
N LYS A 211 -2.54 -7.93 13.07
CA LYS A 211 -2.68 -8.65 14.34
C LYS A 211 -4.14 -9.03 14.64
N GLY A 212 -4.92 -9.20 13.59
CA GLY A 212 -6.35 -9.51 13.68
C GLY A 212 -7.26 -8.51 12.98
N VAL A 213 -6.78 -7.31 12.61
CA VAL A 213 -7.45 -6.42 11.65
C VAL A 213 -6.90 -6.67 10.26
N THR A 214 -7.77 -6.98 9.32
CA THR A 214 -7.43 -7.34 7.95
C THR A 214 -8.43 -6.76 6.95
N TYR A 215 -8.01 -6.66 5.68
CA TYR A 215 -8.79 -6.09 4.58
C TYR A 215 -8.96 -7.07 3.41
N CYS A 216 -8.30 -8.23 3.45
CA CYS A 216 -8.34 -9.22 2.38
C CYS A 216 -8.86 -10.57 2.90
N PRO A 217 -10.14 -10.91 2.70
CA PRO A 217 -10.70 -12.21 3.12
C PRO A 217 -9.98 -13.40 2.49
N HIS A 218 -9.72 -13.32 1.18
CA HIS A 218 -9.03 -14.39 0.44
C HIS A 218 -7.57 -14.58 0.85
N CYS A 219 -6.90 -13.52 1.38
CA CYS A 219 -5.52 -13.60 1.82
C CYS A 219 -5.42 -14.18 3.23
N ASP A 220 -6.22 -13.61 4.15
CA ASP A 220 -6.03 -13.81 5.58
C ASP A 220 -7.09 -14.73 6.21
N GLY A 221 -8.19 -15.03 5.48
CA GLY A 221 -9.27 -15.89 5.97
C GLY A 221 -8.77 -17.22 6.58
N PRO A 222 -7.86 -17.97 5.92
CA PRO A 222 -7.33 -19.21 6.44
C PRO A 222 -6.65 -19.11 7.83
N LEU A 223 -6.10 -17.95 8.20
CA LEU A 223 -5.46 -17.68 9.50
C LEU A 223 -6.48 -17.69 10.67
N PHE A 224 -7.77 -17.57 10.34
CA PHE A 224 -8.87 -17.53 11.29
C PHE A 224 -9.69 -18.83 11.32
N THR A 225 -9.18 -19.93 10.74
CA THR A 225 -9.84 -21.24 10.78
C THR A 225 -10.23 -21.61 12.22
N GLY A 226 -11.53 -21.96 12.43
CA GLY A 226 -12.09 -22.33 13.72
C GLY A 226 -12.20 -21.20 14.74
N LYS A 227 -12.12 -19.93 14.30
CA LYS A 227 -12.26 -18.75 15.16
C LYS A 227 -13.52 -17.97 14.79
N LYS A 228 -13.96 -17.07 15.68
CA LYS A 228 -15.03 -16.12 15.42
C LYS A 228 -14.42 -14.84 14.83
N VAL A 229 -15.07 -14.28 13.81
CA VAL A 229 -14.62 -13.05 13.15
C VAL A 229 -15.79 -12.10 12.91
N ALA A 230 -15.50 -10.82 12.71
CA ALA A 230 -16.47 -9.87 12.18
C ALA A 230 -16.08 -9.43 10.76
N VAL A 231 -17.10 -9.16 9.95
CA VAL A 231 -16.97 -8.42 8.69
C VAL A 231 -17.69 -7.08 8.87
N VAL A 232 -16.95 -5.99 8.77
CA VAL A 232 -17.53 -4.64 8.85
C VAL A 232 -17.79 -4.12 7.44
N GLY A 233 -19.07 -3.95 7.13
CA GLY A 233 -19.58 -3.52 5.83
C GLY A 233 -20.58 -4.51 5.22
N GLY A 234 -21.75 -4.02 4.82
CA GLY A 234 -22.88 -4.80 4.30
C GLY A 234 -23.20 -4.57 2.82
N GLY A 235 -22.23 -4.06 2.05
CA GLY A 235 -22.28 -4.04 0.58
C GLY A 235 -21.84 -5.36 -0.04
N ASN A 236 -21.84 -5.46 -1.39
CA ASN A 236 -21.46 -6.69 -2.11
C ASN A 236 -20.14 -7.29 -1.58
N SER A 237 -19.08 -6.51 -1.50
CA SER A 237 -17.75 -6.99 -1.04
C SER A 237 -17.78 -7.53 0.40
N GLY A 238 -18.55 -6.90 1.30
CA GLY A 238 -18.67 -7.38 2.67
C GLY A 238 -19.47 -8.68 2.76
N ILE A 239 -20.53 -8.81 1.98
CA ILE A 239 -21.36 -10.02 1.96
C ILE A 239 -20.64 -11.18 1.27
N GLU A 240 -19.92 -10.92 0.16
CA GLU A 240 -19.04 -11.91 -0.48
C GLU A 240 -17.95 -12.40 0.51
N ALA A 241 -17.33 -11.47 1.22
CA ALA A 241 -16.34 -11.78 2.26
C ALA A 241 -16.94 -12.65 3.39
N ALA A 242 -18.15 -12.33 3.86
CA ALA A 242 -18.82 -13.09 4.91
C ALA A 242 -19.17 -14.50 4.45
N ILE A 243 -19.62 -14.67 3.20
CA ILE A 243 -19.92 -15.98 2.60
C ILE A 243 -18.63 -16.82 2.47
N ASP A 244 -17.56 -16.23 1.97
CA ASP A 244 -16.26 -16.89 1.81
C ASP A 244 -15.69 -17.34 3.17
N LEU A 245 -15.67 -16.43 4.14
CA LEU A 245 -15.19 -16.71 5.49
C LEU A 245 -16.03 -17.76 6.23
N ALA A 246 -17.34 -17.78 6.02
CA ALA A 246 -18.22 -18.76 6.66
C ALA A 246 -17.87 -20.22 6.32
N GLY A 247 -17.21 -20.45 5.18
CA GLY A 247 -16.68 -21.77 4.80
C GLY A 247 -15.41 -22.18 5.52
N VAL A 248 -14.76 -21.27 6.25
CA VAL A 248 -13.41 -21.45 6.81
C VAL A 248 -13.38 -21.25 8.33
N VAL A 249 -14.14 -20.27 8.85
CA VAL A 249 -14.15 -19.89 10.26
C VAL A 249 -15.32 -20.53 11.02
N ASP A 250 -15.26 -20.49 12.35
CA ASP A 250 -16.33 -21.00 13.21
C ASP A 250 -17.60 -20.16 13.10
N HIS A 251 -17.47 -18.83 13.13
CA HIS A 251 -18.61 -17.92 13.09
C HIS A 251 -18.24 -16.55 12.48
N VAL A 252 -19.14 -15.99 11.69
CA VAL A 252 -19.01 -14.65 11.10
C VAL A 252 -20.11 -13.74 11.63
N THR A 253 -19.76 -12.56 12.11
CA THR A 253 -20.71 -11.50 12.42
C THR A 253 -20.54 -10.35 11.43
N VAL A 254 -21.55 -10.12 10.58
CA VAL A 254 -21.59 -8.95 9.69
C VAL A 254 -22.09 -7.75 10.49
N VAL A 255 -21.31 -6.65 10.50
CA VAL A 255 -21.64 -5.40 11.19
C VAL A 255 -21.83 -4.30 10.14
N GLU A 256 -23.06 -3.81 10.00
CA GLU A 256 -23.43 -2.81 9.00
C GLU A 256 -23.93 -1.52 9.67
N PHE A 257 -23.38 -0.38 9.21
CA PHE A 257 -23.77 0.95 9.70
C PHE A 257 -25.19 1.34 9.32
N LEU A 258 -25.65 0.96 8.12
CA LEU A 258 -27.00 1.25 7.64
C LEU A 258 -28.03 0.34 8.32
N ASP A 259 -29.30 0.69 8.17
CA ASP A 259 -30.45 -0.09 8.67
C ASP A 259 -30.72 -1.37 7.87
N ALA A 260 -30.12 -1.50 6.69
CA ALA A 260 -30.23 -2.65 5.80
C ALA A 260 -28.92 -2.91 5.03
N LEU A 261 -28.69 -4.16 4.69
CA LEU A 261 -27.61 -4.57 3.79
C LEU A 261 -27.85 -4.01 2.38
N LYS A 262 -26.77 -3.61 1.69
CA LYS A 262 -26.79 -3.05 0.33
C LYS A 262 -26.08 -3.96 -0.67
N ALA A 263 -26.29 -5.25 -0.55
CA ALA A 263 -25.78 -6.25 -1.48
C ALA A 263 -26.88 -6.77 -2.41
N ASP A 264 -26.44 -7.44 -3.48
CA ASP A 264 -27.34 -8.05 -4.46
C ASP A 264 -28.17 -9.17 -3.82
N ASP A 265 -29.41 -9.32 -4.26
CA ASP A 265 -30.37 -10.29 -3.70
C ASP A 265 -29.83 -11.74 -3.70
N VAL A 266 -29.02 -12.11 -4.69
CA VAL A 266 -28.44 -13.44 -4.76
C VAL A 266 -27.45 -13.68 -3.62
N LEU A 267 -26.64 -12.68 -3.29
CA LEU A 267 -25.69 -12.73 -2.18
C LEU A 267 -26.43 -12.77 -0.84
N LEU A 268 -27.47 -11.94 -0.68
CA LEU A 268 -28.27 -11.92 0.55
C LEU A 268 -28.99 -13.26 0.79
N ARG A 269 -29.51 -13.91 -0.26
CA ARG A 269 -30.13 -15.26 -0.13
C ARG A 269 -29.08 -16.28 0.29
N THR A 270 -27.88 -16.24 -0.27
CA THR A 270 -26.78 -17.15 0.09
C THR A 270 -26.37 -16.93 1.54
N LEU A 271 -26.13 -15.68 1.94
CA LEU A 271 -25.75 -15.31 3.30
C LEU A 271 -26.78 -15.84 4.33
N ASN A 272 -28.07 -15.60 4.08
CA ASN A 272 -29.17 -16.00 4.97
C ASN A 272 -29.35 -17.53 5.07
N SER A 273 -28.75 -18.32 4.18
CA SER A 273 -28.76 -19.77 4.24
C SER A 273 -27.65 -20.36 5.12
N LEU A 274 -26.69 -19.55 5.53
CA LEU A 274 -25.52 -19.98 6.31
C LEU A 274 -25.84 -19.98 7.80
N PRO A 275 -25.71 -21.14 8.50
CA PRO A 275 -26.08 -21.25 9.90
C PRO A 275 -25.11 -20.61 10.88
N ASN A 276 -23.89 -20.27 10.41
CA ASN A 276 -22.82 -19.69 11.21
C ASN A 276 -22.56 -18.21 10.87
N VAL A 277 -23.56 -17.52 10.33
CA VAL A 277 -23.46 -16.08 10.03
C VAL A 277 -24.59 -15.33 10.73
N ASP A 278 -24.21 -14.32 11.52
CA ASP A 278 -25.13 -13.35 12.10
C ASP A 278 -24.96 -11.97 11.44
N VAL A 279 -26.06 -11.21 11.37
CA VAL A 279 -26.08 -9.87 10.80
C VAL A 279 -26.57 -8.85 11.84
N ILE A 280 -25.79 -7.79 12.05
CA ILE A 280 -26.14 -6.66 12.90
C ILE A 280 -26.16 -5.41 12.02
N THR A 281 -27.34 -4.87 11.79
CA THR A 281 -27.55 -3.61 11.07
C THR A 281 -27.73 -2.45 12.04
N SER A 282 -27.75 -1.22 11.55
CA SER A 282 -27.79 0.00 12.37
C SER A 282 -26.69 0.05 13.44
N ALA A 283 -25.53 -0.52 13.15
CA ALA A 283 -24.42 -0.68 14.07
C ALA A 283 -23.20 0.15 13.64
N ARG A 284 -22.81 1.13 14.46
CA ARG A 284 -21.61 1.91 14.25
C ARG A 284 -20.43 1.27 15.00
N THR A 285 -19.48 0.68 14.30
CA THR A 285 -18.23 0.24 14.93
C THR A 285 -17.53 1.45 15.58
N THR A 286 -17.22 1.35 16.87
CA THR A 286 -16.63 2.42 17.68
C THR A 286 -15.20 2.15 18.06
N GLN A 287 -14.83 0.88 18.26
CA GLN A 287 -13.48 0.49 18.65
C GLN A 287 -13.19 -0.97 18.27
N ILE A 288 -11.94 -1.27 17.97
CA ILE A 288 -11.42 -2.63 17.91
C ILE A 288 -10.61 -2.88 19.18
N LEU A 289 -10.98 -3.94 19.89
CA LEU A 289 -10.40 -4.32 21.18
C LEU A 289 -9.32 -5.37 20.99
N GLY A 290 -8.29 -5.31 21.83
CA GLY A 290 -7.22 -6.30 21.82
C GLY A 290 -6.43 -6.32 23.13
N ASP A 291 -5.52 -7.29 23.24
CA ASP A 291 -4.69 -7.55 24.40
C ASP A 291 -3.26 -6.95 24.29
N GLY A 292 -3.04 -6.10 23.28
CA GLY A 292 -1.73 -5.52 22.93
C GLY A 292 -0.96 -6.37 21.90
N SER A 293 -1.30 -7.65 21.75
CA SER A 293 -0.67 -8.56 20.77
C SER A 293 -1.60 -8.93 19.61
N LYS A 294 -2.90 -9.00 19.85
CA LYS A 294 -3.92 -9.43 18.88
C LYS A 294 -5.29 -8.86 19.21
N VAL A 295 -6.19 -8.91 18.22
CA VAL A 295 -7.61 -8.60 18.40
C VAL A 295 -8.28 -9.62 19.34
N THR A 296 -9.12 -9.11 20.26
CA THR A 296 -9.96 -9.90 21.17
C THR A 296 -11.44 -9.59 21.05
N GLY A 297 -11.80 -8.47 20.41
CA GLY A 297 -13.19 -8.07 20.26
C GLY A 297 -13.40 -6.86 19.37
N LEU A 298 -14.68 -6.55 19.15
CA LEU A 298 -15.13 -5.36 18.44
C LEU A 298 -16.24 -4.71 19.26
N GLU A 299 -16.16 -3.41 19.47
CA GLU A 299 -17.19 -2.60 20.09
C GLU A 299 -17.98 -1.84 19.03
N TYR A 300 -19.28 -1.81 19.20
CA TYR A 300 -20.18 -1.04 18.34
C TYR A 300 -21.30 -0.37 19.14
N GLU A 301 -21.78 0.74 18.64
CA GLU A 301 -22.98 1.42 19.10
C GLU A 301 -24.19 0.97 18.27
N ASP A 302 -25.22 0.46 18.90
CA ASP A 302 -26.52 0.24 18.30
C ASP A 302 -27.18 1.62 18.07
N ARG A 303 -27.25 2.05 16.82
CA ARG A 303 -27.75 3.38 16.44
C ARG A 303 -29.25 3.57 16.68
N THR A 304 -29.96 2.48 16.98
CA THR A 304 -31.40 2.53 17.29
C THR A 304 -31.64 2.82 18.77
N SER A 305 -30.88 2.17 19.66
CA SER A 305 -31.04 2.33 21.11
C SER A 305 -30.00 3.29 21.72
N GLY A 306 -28.85 3.50 21.05
CA GLY A 306 -27.71 4.23 21.59
C GLY A 306 -26.83 3.38 22.52
N ASP A 307 -27.13 2.09 22.68
CA ASP A 307 -26.37 1.20 23.56
C ASP A 307 -25.04 0.81 22.90
N VAL A 308 -23.98 0.77 23.72
CA VAL A 308 -22.69 0.25 23.31
C VAL A 308 -22.61 -1.23 23.67
N LYS A 309 -22.25 -2.05 22.69
CA LYS A 309 -22.18 -3.52 22.77
C LYS A 309 -20.83 -4.02 22.29
N THR A 310 -20.39 -5.15 22.83
CA THR A 310 -19.11 -5.79 22.47
C THR A 310 -19.34 -7.18 21.93
N ILE A 311 -18.59 -7.55 20.89
CA ILE A 311 -18.53 -8.89 20.32
C ILE A 311 -17.14 -9.45 20.59
N GLU A 312 -17.05 -10.61 21.25
CA GLU A 312 -15.77 -11.33 21.41
C GLU A 312 -15.44 -12.09 20.13
N LEU A 313 -14.26 -11.81 19.57
CA LEU A 313 -13.81 -12.39 18.30
C LEU A 313 -12.27 -12.29 18.16
N ALA A 314 -11.72 -13.03 17.21
CA ALA A 314 -10.28 -13.07 16.96
C ALA A 314 -9.82 -12.24 15.74
N GLY A 315 -10.76 -11.78 14.91
CA GLY A 315 -10.41 -11.02 13.71
C GLY A 315 -11.53 -10.11 13.21
N VAL A 316 -11.15 -8.97 12.64
CA VAL A 316 -12.05 -7.98 12.03
C VAL A 316 -11.64 -7.77 10.58
N PHE A 317 -12.53 -8.13 9.65
CA PHE A 317 -12.36 -7.91 8.22
C PHE A 317 -13.07 -6.61 7.82
N VAL A 318 -12.31 -5.59 7.47
CA VAL A 318 -12.85 -4.27 7.10
C VAL A 318 -13.18 -4.26 5.61
N GLN A 319 -14.47 -4.23 5.28
CA GLN A 319 -15.00 -4.34 3.92
C GLN A 319 -15.91 -3.15 3.56
N ILE A 320 -15.46 -1.93 3.88
CA ILE A 320 -16.21 -0.69 3.63
C ILE A 320 -15.78 0.04 2.34
N GLY A 321 -15.10 -0.68 1.47
CA GLY A 321 -14.72 -0.26 0.12
C GLY A 321 -13.24 -0.13 -0.11
N LEU A 322 -12.89 -0.25 -1.39
CA LEU A 322 -11.56 -0.02 -1.94
C LEU A 322 -11.60 1.31 -2.72
N LEU A 323 -10.61 2.16 -2.52
CA LEU A 323 -10.47 3.44 -3.19
C LEU A 323 -9.34 3.35 -4.21
N PRO A 324 -9.64 3.36 -5.52
CA PRO A 324 -8.60 3.45 -6.54
C PRO A 324 -7.79 4.75 -6.38
N ASN A 325 -6.47 4.67 -6.59
CA ASN A 325 -5.59 5.84 -6.52
C ASN A 325 -5.59 6.57 -7.87
N THR A 326 -6.73 7.16 -8.23
CA THR A 326 -7.03 7.71 -9.57
C THR A 326 -7.59 9.13 -9.54
N GLU A 327 -7.64 9.76 -8.39
CA GLU A 327 -8.22 11.11 -8.24
C GLU A 327 -7.51 12.12 -9.15
N TRP A 328 -6.20 11.98 -9.30
CA TRP A 328 -5.35 12.82 -10.14
C TRP A 328 -5.61 12.69 -11.66
N LEU A 329 -6.43 11.72 -12.06
CA LEU A 329 -6.82 11.45 -13.46
C LEU A 329 -8.20 12.03 -13.80
N GLU A 330 -8.79 12.81 -12.90
CA GLU A 330 -10.13 13.39 -13.14
C GLU A 330 -10.13 14.28 -14.38
N GLY A 331 -11.07 14.00 -15.29
CA GLY A 331 -11.16 14.70 -16.57
C GLY A 331 -10.15 14.26 -17.64
N ALA A 332 -9.11 13.50 -17.29
CA ALA A 332 -8.11 13.02 -18.24
C ALA A 332 -8.41 11.60 -18.76
N LEU A 333 -8.94 10.71 -17.92
CA LEU A 333 -9.32 9.35 -18.29
C LEU A 333 -10.76 9.05 -17.89
N GLU A 334 -11.41 8.16 -18.64
CA GLU A 334 -12.72 7.64 -18.27
C GLU A 334 -12.61 6.76 -17.03
N ARG A 335 -13.43 7.06 -16.02
CA ARG A 335 -13.53 6.31 -14.76
C ARG A 335 -14.99 5.93 -14.49
N ASN A 336 -15.19 4.77 -13.90
CA ASN A 336 -16.54 4.38 -13.47
C ASN A 336 -16.96 5.13 -12.18
N GLN A 337 -18.17 4.87 -11.70
CA GLN A 337 -18.71 5.49 -10.47
C GLN A 337 -17.91 5.17 -9.20
N ARG A 338 -17.07 4.11 -9.22
CA ARG A 338 -16.19 3.74 -8.11
C ARG A 338 -14.82 4.41 -8.20
N GLY A 339 -14.58 5.21 -9.25
CA GLY A 339 -13.29 5.84 -9.54
C GLY A 339 -12.29 4.93 -10.24
N GLU A 340 -12.66 3.70 -10.63
CA GLU A 340 -11.78 2.79 -11.35
C GLU A 340 -11.62 3.24 -12.82
N ILE A 341 -10.40 3.17 -13.34
CA ILE A 341 -10.11 3.46 -14.74
C ILE A 341 -10.77 2.40 -15.63
N VAL A 342 -11.59 2.83 -16.58
CA VAL A 342 -12.20 1.92 -17.56
C VAL A 342 -11.16 1.47 -18.57
N ILE A 343 -10.99 0.15 -18.71
CA ILE A 343 -10.02 -0.48 -19.63
C ILE A 343 -10.67 -1.56 -20.47
N ASP A 344 -10.08 -1.83 -21.65
CA ASP A 344 -10.37 -3.02 -22.45
C ASP A 344 -9.50 -4.23 -22.01
N GLU A 345 -9.62 -5.35 -22.71
CA GLU A 345 -8.85 -6.58 -22.45
C GLU A 345 -7.32 -6.44 -22.67
N ARG A 346 -6.87 -5.34 -23.28
CA ARG A 346 -5.46 -5.01 -23.52
C ARG A 346 -4.91 -3.99 -22.54
N GLY A 347 -5.75 -3.52 -21.60
CA GLY A 347 -5.41 -2.44 -20.69
C GLY A 347 -5.45 -1.05 -21.31
N THR A 348 -6.09 -0.89 -22.51
CA THR A 348 -6.23 0.39 -23.19
C THR A 348 -7.24 1.26 -22.44
N THR A 349 -6.93 2.55 -22.26
CA THR A 349 -7.82 3.52 -21.64
C THR A 349 -8.54 4.40 -22.70
N SER A 350 -9.34 5.35 -22.25
CA SER A 350 -9.99 6.33 -23.14
C SER A 350 -9.01 7.30 -23.84
N ALA A 351 -7.77 7.43 -23.34
CA ALA A 351 -6.75 8.30 -23.94
C ALA A 351 -5.75 7.49 -24.79
N PRO A 352 -5.53 7.84 -26.07
CA PRO A 352 -4.59 7.15 -26.93
C PRO A 352 -3.16 7.17 -26.36
N GLY A 353 -2.49 6.02 -26.32
CA GLY A 353 -1.13 5.87 -25.79
C GLY A 353 -1.06 5.76 -24.26
N VAL A 354 -2.20 5.86 -23.57
CA VAL A 354 -2.29 5.65 -22.13
C VAL A 354 -2.98 4.32 -21.86
N PHE A 355 -2.31 3.48 -21.09
CA PHE A 355 -2.76 2.16 -20.64
C PHE A 355 -2.92 2.17 -19.12
N ALA A 356 -3.66 1.20 -18.58
CA ALA A 356 -3.76 1.05 -17.14
C ALA A 356 -3.83 -0.43 -16.73
N ALA A 357 -3.37 -0.75 -15.50
CA ALA A 357 -3.31 -2.11 -15.00
C ALA A 357 -3.44 -2.19 -13.48
N GLY A 358 -3.91 -3.33 -13.02
CA GLY A 358 -4.03 -3.64 -11.59
C GLY A 358 -5.23 -2.99 -10.91
N ASP A 359 -5.15 -2.84 -9.60
CA ASP A 359 -6.28 -2.53 -8.73
C ASP A 359 -6.94 -1.17 -8.96
N CYS A 360 -6.27 -0.25 -9.65
CA CYS A 360 -6.84 1.06 -10.03
C CYS A 360 -7.82 0.99 -11.22
N THR A 361 -7.98 -0.17 -11.87
CA THR A 361 -8.77 -0.35 -13.10
C THR A 361 -10.07 -1.11 -12.83
N THR A 362 -10.91 -1.23 -13.87
CA THR A 362 -12.11 -2.09 -13.87
C THR A 362 -11.80 -3.58 -13.92
N GLN A 363 -10.52 -3.99 -13.87
CA GLN A 363 -10.13 -5.40 -13.75
C GLN A 363 -10.78 -6.03 -12.52
N PRO A 364 -11.58 -7.09 -12.64
CA PRO A 364 -12.15 -7.79 -11.50
C PRO A 364 -11.06 -8.52 -10.69
N TYR A 365 -11.39 -8.84 -9.42
CA TYR A 365 -10.53 -9.62 -8.51
C TYR A 365 -9.16 -8.96 -8.26
N LYS A 366 -9.12 -8.04 -7.30
CA LYS A 366 -7.92 -7.28 -6.90
C LYS A 366 -6.92 -8.20 -6.16
N GLN A 367 -6.11 -8.94 -6.94
CA GLN A 367 -5.13 -9.92 -6.45
C GLN A 367 -3.76 -9.65 -7.06
N ILE A 368 -2.69 -9.99 -6.34
CA ILE A 368 -1.29 -9.77 -6.76
C ILE A 368 -1.04 -10.42 -8.14
N ILE A 369 -1.39 -11.69 -8.29
CA ILE A 369 -1.16 -12.44 -9.55
C ILE A 369 -1.93 -11.83 -10.73
N ILE A 370 -3.16 -11.35 -10.52
CA ILE A 370 -3.98 -10.71 -11.54
C ILE A 370 -3.38 -9.35 -11.91
N SER A 371 -2.95 -8.57 -10.91
CA SER A 371 -2.27 -7.28 -11.12
C SER A 371 -0.98 -7.44 -11.92
N MET A 372 -0.16 -8.47 -11.63
CA MET A 372 1.05 -8.78 -12.42
C MET A 372 0.71 -9.12 -13.87
N GLY A 373 -0.30 -9.97 -14.10
CA GLY A 373 -0.78 -10.33 -15.43
C GLY A 373 -1.31 -9.13 -16.22
N ALA A 374 -2.12 -8.27 -15.55
CA ALA A 374 -2.63 -7.05 -16.15
C ALA A 374 -1.49 -6.07 -16.53
N GLY A 375 -0.48 -5.92 -15.65
CA GLY A 375 0.71 -5.11 -15.94
C GLY A 375 1.47 -5.57 -17.17
N ALA A 376 1.70 -6.89 -17.29
CA ALA A 376 2.31 -7.48 -18.47
C ALA A 376 1.47 -7.23 -19.75
N THR A 377 0.14 -7.37 -19.65
CA THR A 377 -0.79 -7.14 -20.76
C THR A 377 -0.73 -5.68 -21.22
N ALA A 378 -0.80 -4.73 -20.29
CA ALA A 378 -0.72 -3.29 -20.59
C ALA A 378 0.63 -2.92 -21.26
N ALA A 379 1.75 -3.51 -20.80
CA ALA A 379 3.05 -3.29 -21.43
C ALA A 379 3.12 -3.80 -22.87
N LEU A 380 2.52 -4.96 -23.16
CA LEU A 380 2.42 -5.49 -24.53
C LEU A 380 1.49 -4.62 -25.39
N GLY A 381 0.38 -4.10 -24.83
CA GLY A 381 -0.48 -3.12 -25.49
C GLY A 381 0.26 -1.82 -25.82
N ALA A 382 1.05 -1.29 -24.87
CA ALA A 382 1.88 -0.11 -25.09
C ALA A 382 2.94 -0.33 -26.16
N PHE A 383 3.58 -1.51 -26.21
CA PHE A 383 4.50 -1.89 -27.28
C PHE A 383 3.82 -1.90 -28.65
N ASP A 384 2.65 -2.54 -28.75
CA ASP A 384 1.86 -2.58 -29.99
C ASP A 384 1.47 -1.17 -30.47
N HIS A 385 1.16 -0.27 -29.55
CA HIS A 385 0.88 1.15 -29.85
C HIS A 385 2.11 1.85 -30.42
N LEU A 386 3.27 1.71 -29.77
CA LEU A 386 4.52 2.36 -30.17
C LEU A 386 4.98 1.92 -31.57
N ILE A 387 4.94 0.65 -31.91
CA ILE A 387 5.35 0.16 -33.22
C ILE A 387 4.44 0.61 -34.36
N ARG A 388 3.16 0.91 -34.06
CA ARG A 388 2.22 1.40 -35.07
C ARG A 388 2.30 2.92 -35.26
N GLN A 389 2.80 3.64 -34.25
CA GLN A 389 3.01 5.11 -34.37
C GLN A 389 4.28 5.46 -35.16
N ASN A 390 5.22 4.52 -35.40
CA ASN A 390 6.43 4.75 -36.17
C ASN A 390 6.41 4.00 -37.51
N PRO A 391 5.63 4.42 -38.54
CA PRO A 391 5.82 3.90 -39.89
C PRO A 391 6.97 4.54 -40.65
N THR A 392 7.57 5.61 -40.14
CA THR A 392 8.66 6.33 -40.87
C THR A 392 9.49 7.22 -39.94
N GLN A 393 10.64 6.72 -39.52
CA GLN A 393 11.89 7.45 -39.40
C GLN A 393 13.04 6.46 -39.54
N ASN A 394 13.34 6.09 -40.80
CA ASN A 394 14.65 5.71 -41.25
C ASN A 394 15.32 6.91 -41.91
#